data_d1a22644a974ad51c1aefb50fe46b625
#
_entry.id   d1a22644a974ad51c1aefb50fe46b625
#
_cell.length_a   1.000
_cell.length_b   1.000
_cell.length_c   1.000
_cell.angle_alpha   90.00
_cell.angle_beta   90.00
_cell.angle_gamma   90.00
#
_symmetry.space_group_name_H-M   'P 1'
#
loop_
_entity.id
_entity.type
_entity.pdbx_description
1 polymer ?
#
loop_
_entity_poly.entity_id
_entity_poly.type
_entity_poly.pdbx_seq_one_letter_code
_entity_poly.pdbx_strand_id
1 'polypeptide(L)'
;SSRRRHTRFAINPKLIKDFGDNSLRKVKSDKADAVKIARYTLDSWTELRQYSLMDEIRNQLKTMNRQFDFYMKHKTAMKNNLISILDQTYPGANTYFDSPAREDGSQKWVDFSATYWHVDCVRKLSLNAFIDHYQKWCKRRKYNFSRSKAVEIYEASKELVSILPKDDLTKLIIKQAVEQLNTASQTVEQLRTMMNEAASKLPEYPVVMAMKGVGKSLGPQLMAEIGDVSRFTHKGAITAFAGVDPGVNESGSYEQKSVPASKRGSSTLRKTLFQVMDVLIKTKPQDD
;
A
#
# COMPACT_ATOMS: atom_id res chain seq x y z
N SER A 1 -21.28 41.72 12.39
CA SER A 1 -21.91 40.40 12.58
C SER A 1 -20.85 39.43 13.12
N SER A 2 -20.99 39.06 14.39
CA SER A 2 -20.16 38.10 15.09
C SER A 2 -20.36 36.73 14.43
N ARG A 3 -19.38 36.26 13.64
CA ARG A 3 -19.34 34.85 13.17
C ARG A 3 -19.17 33.96 14.39
N ARG A 4 -20.25 33.26 14.80
CA ARG A 4 -20.18 32.22 15.82
C ARG A 4 -19.14 31.19 15.38
N ARG A 5 -18.02 31.12 16.07
CA ARG A 5 -17.02 30.06 15.87
C ARG A 5 -17.63 28.77 16.39
N HIS A 6 -18.04 27.88 15.49
CA HIS A 6 -18.48 26.55 15.89
C HIS A 6 -17.25 25.73 16.30
N THR A 7 -17.24 25.31 17.54
CA THR A 7 -16.23 24.35 18.04
C THR A 7 -16.59 22.95 17.54
N ARG A 8 -15.63 22.24 16.95
CA ARG A 8 -15.81 20.88 16.44
C ARG A 8 -15.13 19.89 17.36
N PHE A 9 -15.75 18.74 17.57
CA PHE A 9 -15.21 17.64 18.36
C PHE A 9 -15.22 16.37 17.52
N ALA A 10 -14.15 15.56 17.63
CA ALA A 10 -14.07 14.25 16.99
C ALA A 10 -14.39 13.18 18.05
N ILE A 11 -15.49 12.46 17.87
CA ILE A 11 -15.92 11.41 18.80
C ILE A 11 -15.79 10.05 18.11
N ASN A 12 -15.24 9.06 18.82
CA ASN A 12 -15.17 7.70 18.31
C ASN A 12 -16.58 7.11 18.16
N PRO A 13 -16.99 6.67 16.97
CA PRO A 13 -18.32 6.08 16.75
C PRO A 13 -18.65 4.91 17.66
N LYS A 14 -17.64 4.17 18.12
CA LYS A 14 -17.83 3.06 19.05
C LYS A 14 -18.34 3.55 20.41
N LEU A 15 -17.82 4.65 20.93
CA LEU A 15 -18.28 5.23 22.19
C LEU A 15 -19.77 5.64 22.10
N ILE A 16 -20.17 6.24 20.99
CA ILE A 16 -21.57 6.57 20.72
C ILE A 16 -22.44 5.31 20.66
N LYS A 17 -21.94 4.26 20.02
CA LYS A 17 -22.65 2.98 19.92
C LYS A 17 -22.84 2.37 21.31
N ASP A 18 -21.77 2.26 22.08
CA ASP A 18 -21.78 1.60 23.39
C ASP A 18 -22.62 2.40 24.41
N PHE A 19 -22.63 3.75 24.33
CA PHE A 19 -23.42 4.66 25.20
C PHE A 19 -24.93 4.41 25.14
N GLY A 20 -25.45 3.88 24.06
CA GLY A 20 -26.89 3.66 23.89
C GLY A 20 -27.34 2.20 23.91
N ASP A 21 -26.46 1.26 24.20
CA ASP A 21 -26.80 -0.17 24.16
C ASP A 21 -27.61 -0.66 25.38
N ASN A 22 -27.84 0.19 26.41
CA ASN A 22 -28.65 -0.11 27.60
C ASN A 22 -30.18 -0.08 27.36
N SER A 23 -30.64 0.13 26.12
CA SER A 23 -32.08 0.18 25.80
C SER A 23 -32.53 -1.16 25.25
N LEU A 24 -33.60 -1.71 25.84
CA LEU A 24 -34.26 -2.96 25.43
C LEU A 24 -34.91 -2.89 24.03
N ARG A 25 -35.15 -1.67 23.49
CA ARG A 25 -35.67 -1.45 22.14
C ARG A 25 -34.64 -0.73 21.28
N LYS A 26 -34.08 -1.42 20.31
CA LYS A 26 -33.15 -0.84 19.31
C LYS A 26 -33.97 -0.18 18.19
N VAL A 27 -34.25 1.13 18.31
CA VAL A 27 -34.79 1.90 17.18
C VAL A 27 -33.60 2.41 16.35
N LYS A 28 -33.51 1.96 15.11
CA LYS A 28 -32.47 2.38 14.18
C LYS A 28 -33.06 3.47 13.26
N SER A 29 -32.79 4.72 13.59
CA SER A 29 -33.15 5.87 12.75
C SER A 29 -32.14 7.00 12.95
N ASP A 30 -31.92 7.82 11.94
CA ASP A 30 -31.01 8.97 11.98
C ASP A 30 -31.38 9.95 13.11
N LYS A 31 -32.70 10.11 13.41
CA LYS A 31 -33.18 10.93 14.51
C LYS A 31 -32.76 10.37 15.88
N ALA A 32 -32.84 9.06 16.07
CA ALA A 32 -32.42 8.41 17.31
C ALA A 32 -30.88 8.50 17.48
N ASP A 33 -30.13 8.34 16.40
CA ASP A 33 -28.66 8.48 16.40
C ASP A 33 -28.25 9.94 16.69
N ALA A 34 -28.91 10.93 16.12
CA ALA A 34 -28.66 12.34 16.41
C ALA A 34 -28.93 12.69 17.91
N VAL A 35 -30.03 12.19 18.49
CA VAL A 35 -30.33 12.36 19.92
C VAL A 35 -29.27 11.67 20.79
N LYS A 36 -28.83 10.49 20.42
CA LYS A 36 -27.78 9.71 21.11
C LYS A 36 -26.44 10.46 21.11
N ILE A 37 -26.04 10.99 19.95
CA ILE A 37 -24.84 11.82 19.82
C ILE A 37 -24.95 13.07 20.71
N ALA A 38 -26.08 13.77 20.67
CA ALA A 38 -26.30 14.97 21.48
C ALA A 38 -26.20 14.67 22.98
N ARG A 39 -26.87 13.62 23.47
CA ARG A 39 -26.78 13.18 24.88
C ARG A 39 -25.35 12.84 25.30
N TYR A 40 -24.67 12.01 24.53
CA TYR A 40 -23.25 11.66 24.80
C TYR A 40 -22.39 12.92 24.86
N THR A 41 -22.58 13.86 23.93
CA THR A 41 -21.84 15.13 23.90
C THR A 41 -22.06 15.97 25.14
N LEU A 42 -23.30 16.02 25.66
CA LEU A 42 -23.65 16.76 26.87
C LEU A 42 -23.07 16.09 28.12
N ASP A 43 -23.18 14.77 28.23
CA ASP A 43 -22.70 14.01 29.38
C ASP A 43 -21.16 13.99 29.48
N SER A 44 -20.46 13.95 28.35
CA SER A 44 -19.01 13.88 28.28
C SER A 44 -18.34 15.22 27.94
N TRP A 45 -19.05 16.36 28.06
CA TRP A 45 -18.61 17.67 27.58
C TRP A 45 -17.18 18.05 28.03
N THR A 46 -16.84 17.78 29.28
CA THR A 46 -15.54 18.09 29.86
C THR A 46 -14.38 17.20 29.35
N GLU A 47 -14.74 16.05 28.81
CA GLU A 47 -13.77 15.06 28.28
C GLU A 47 -13.55 15.16 26.77
N LEU A 48 -14.41 15.97 26.10
CA LEU A 48 -14.35 16.11 24.67
C LEU A 48 -13.14 16.93 24.22
N ARG A 49 -12.31 16.34 23.39
CA ARG A 49 -11.18 17.02 22.80
C ARG A 49 -11.60 17.82 21.56
N GLN A 50 -11.24 19.11 21.55
CA GLN A 50 -11.45 19.96 20.39
C GLN A 50 -10.70 19.45 19.16
N TYR A 51 -11.38 19.44 18.00
CA TYR A 51 -10.80 19.10 16.72
C TYR A 51 -9.84 20.19 16.23
N SER A 52 -8.62 19.83 15.92
CA SER A 52 -7.52 20.74 15.54
C SER A 52 -7.12 20.60 14.07
N LEU A 53 -6.30 21.53 13.58
CA LEU A 53 -5.67 21.41 12.26
C LEU A 53 -4.83 20.14 12.13
N MET A 54 -4.16 19.71 13.22
CA MET A 54 -3.41 18.46 13.23
C MET A 54 -4.30 17.25 13.01
N ASP A 55 -5.51 17.26 13.59
CA ASP A 55 -6.49 16.19 13.36
C ASP A 55 -6.99 16.19 11.92
N GLU A 56 -7.11 17.34 11.29
CA GLU A 56 -7.45 17.45 9.87
C GLU A 56 -6.36 16.82 8.97
N ILE A 57 -5.10 17.13 9.22
CA ILE A 57 -3.97 16.53 8.51
C ILE A 57 -3.94 15.01 8.71
N ARG A 58 -4.15 14.51 9.94
CA ARG A 58 -4.22 13.08 10.23
C ARG A 58 -5.36 12.38 9.50
N ASN A 59 -6.54 13.03 9.41
CA ASN A 59 -7.67 12.48 8.65
C ASN A 59 -7.42 12.44 7.14
N GLN A 60 -6.80 13.48 6.58
CA GLN A 60 -6.36 13.49 5.19
C GLN A 60 -5.34 12.37 4.92
N LEU A 61 -4.33 12.23 5.80
CA LEU A 61 -3.33 11.18 5.70
C LEU A 61 -3.95 9.78 5.75
N LYS A 62 -4.92 9.58 6.64
CA LYS A 62 -5.68 8.32 6.72
C LYS A 62 -6.47 8.02 5.46
N THR A 63 -7.10 9.03 4.87
CA THR A 63 -7.83 8.89 3.61
C THR A 63 -6.87 8.54 2.47
N MET A 64 -5.74 9.23 2.37
CA MET A 64 -4.69 8.91 1.38
C MET A 64 -4.15 7.49 1.56
N ASN A 65 -3.95 7.01 2.80
CA ASN A 65 -3.51 5.64 3.06
C ASN A 65 -4.52 4.60 2.57
N ARG A 66 -5.83 4.87 2.70
CA ARG A 66 -6.87 3.99 2.15
C ARG A 66 -6.83 3.95 0.62
N GLN A 67 -6.63 5.10 -0.03
CA GLN A 67 -6.46 5.17 -1.48
C GLN A 67 -5.17 4.49 -1.93
N PHE A 68 -4.07 4.68 -1.20
CA PHE A 68 -2.81 3.99 -1.47
C PHE A 68 -2.98 2.46 -1.44
N ASP A 69 -3.63 1.92 -0.41
CA ASP A 69 -3.92 0.48 -0.30
C ASP A 69 -4.81 -0.02 -1.45
N PHE A 70 -5.80 0.76 -1.86
CA PHE A 70 -6.66 0.45 -3.00
C PHE A 70 -5.85 0.37 -4.31
N TYR A 71 -5.06 1.39 -4.61
CA TYR A 71 -4.26 1.41 -5.84
C TYR A 71 -3.10 0.42 -5.81
N MET A 72 -2.55 0.06 -4.65
CA MET A 72 -1.57 -1.02 -4.53
C MET A 72 -2.17 -2.38 -4.92
N LYS A 73 -3.40 -2.67 -4.50
CA LYS A 73 -4.11 -3.89 -4.92
C LYS A 73 -4.41 -3.85 -6.42
N HIS A 74 -4.85 -2.70 -6.93
CA HIS A 74 -5.10 -2.52 -8.35
C HIS A 74 -3.83 -2.70 -9.20
N LYS A 75 -2.72 -2.10 -8.81
CA LYS A 75 -1.40 -2.30 -9.42
C LYS A 75 -1.00 -3.77 -9.46
N THR A 76 -1.21 -4.50 -8.36
CA THR A 76 -0.92 -5.94 -8.30
C THR A 76 -1.80 -6.73 -9.27
N ALA A 77 -3.09 -6.41 -9.35
CA ALA A 77 -4.01 -7.05 -10.29
C ALA A 77 -3.60 -6.78 -11.75
N MET A 78 -3.26 -5.52 -12.09
CA MET A 78 -2.78 -5.15 -13.44
C MET A 78 -1.46 -5.82 -13.79
N LYS A 79 -0.53 -5.94 -12.82
CA LYS A 79 0.72 -6.68 -13.00
C LYS A 79 0.46 -8.15 -13.34
N ASN A 80 -0.39 -8.82 -12.57
CA ASN A 80 -0.72 -10.22 -12.80
C ASN A 80 -1.44 -10.43 -14.14
N ASN A 81 -2.33 -9.51 -14.50
CA ASN A 81 -2.99 -9.54 -15.81
C ASN A 81 -1.98 -9.42 -16.96
N LEU A 82 -1.03 -8.46 -16.90
CA LEU A 82 0.00 -8.32 -17.92
C LEU A 82 0.87 -9.58 -18.01
N ILE A 83 1.29 -10.16 -16.88
CA ILE A 83 2.07 -11.40 -16.85
C ILE A 83 1.29 -12.53 -17.54
N SER A 84 0.01 -12.70 -17.21
CA SER A 84 -0.83 -13.75 -17.82
C SER A 84 -0.98 -13.61 -19.34
N ILE A 85 -0.99 -12.37 -19.86
CA ILE A 85 -0.99 -12.13 -21.31
C ILE A 85 0.39 -12.41 -21.90
N LEU A 86 1.46 -12.01 -21.22
CA LEU A 86 2.84 -12.28 -21.66
C LEU A 86 3.15 -13.78 -21.70
N ASP A 87 2.60 -14.57 -20.77
CA ASP A 87 2.77 -16.03 -20.80
C ASP A 87 2.23 -16.67 -22.09
N GLN A 88 1.32 -15.99 -22.78
CA GLN A 88 0.76 -16.41 -24.05
C GLN A 88 1.50 -15.83 -25.29
N THR A 89 2.30 -14.79 -25.11
CA THR A 89 2.98 -14.09 -26.23
C THR A 89 4.50 -14.10 -26.12
N TYR A 90 5.02 -13.92 -24.91
CA TYR A 90 6.45 -13.93 -24.60
C TYR A 90 6.66 -14.46 -23.17
N PRO A 91 6.54 -15.79 -22.94
CA PRO A 91 6.68 -16.38 -21.62
C PRO A 91 7.99 -15.97 -20.93
N GLY A 92 7.90 -15.60 -19.64
CA GLY A 92 9.06 -15.22 -18.85
C GLY A 92 9.64 -13.83 -19.12
N ALA A 93 9.06 -13.01 -20.00
CA ALA A 93 9.57 -11.65 -20.29
C ALA A 93 9.66 -10.76 -19.05
N ASN A 94 8.83 -11.00 -18.04
CA ASN A 94 8.83 -10.30 -16.75
C ASN A 94 9.99 -10.69 -15.83
N THR A 95 10.72 -11.77 -16.12
CA THR A 95 11.79 -12.30 -15.25
C THR A 95 13.20 -11.86 -15.67
N TYR A 96 13.36 -11.23 -16.83
CA TYR A 96 14.66 -10.81 -17.32
C TYR A 96 15.32 -9.69 -16.50
N PHE A 97 14.56 -8.96 -15.68
CA PHE A 97 15.06 -7.79 -14.99
C PHE A 97 14.55 -7.71 -13.55
N ASP A 98 15.47 -7.71 -12.59
CA ASP A 98 15.21 -7.54 -11.15
C ASP A 98 15.30 -6.07 -10.69
N SER A 99 15.37 -5.13 -11.64
CA SER A 99 15.51 -3.72 -11.31
C SER A 99 14.29 -3.20 -10.55
N PRO A 100 14.46 -2.44 -9.46
CA PRO A 100 13.36 -1.82 -8.75
C PRO A 100 12.62 -0.83 -9.66
N ALA A 101 11.39 -0.49 -9.27
CA ALA A 101 10.65 0.58 -9.92
C ALA A 101 11.40 1.92 -9.74
N ARG A 102 11.32 2.78 -10.76
CA ARG A 102 11.80 4.16 -10.69
C ARG A 102 10.88 5.02 -9.83
N GLU A 103 11.30 6.23 -9.54
CA GLU A 103 10.50 7.21 -8.75
C GLU A 103 9.15 7.53 -9.40
N ASP A 104 9.07 7.48 -10.73
CA ASP A 104 7.83 7.65 -11.50
C ASP A 104 6.96 6.38 -11.56
N GLY A 105 7.39 5.29 -10.90
CA GLY A 105 6.70 4.01 -10.88
C GLY A 105 6.97 3.12 -12.09
N SER A 106 7.73 3.58 -13.09
CA SER A 106 8.08 2.78 -14.28
C SER A 106 9.02 1.61 -13.93
N GLN A 107 8.88 0.49 -14.65
CA GLN A 107 9.68 -0.72 -14.43
C GLN A 107 10.29 -1.19 -15.75
N LYS A 108 11.57 -1.59 -15.71
CA LYS A 108 12.33 -2.00 -16.90
C LYS A 108 11.66 -3.16 -17.65
N TRP A 109 11.14 -4.17 -16.94
CA TRP A 109 10.48 -5.31 -17.56
C TRP A 109 9.16 -4.91 -18.26
N VAL A 110 8.41 -3.95 -17.70
CA VAL A 110 7.17 -3.43 -18.31
C VAL A 110 7.50 -2.66 -19.58
N ASP A 111 8.51 -1.79 -19.54
CA ASP A 111 8.99 -1.06 -20.71
C ASP A 111 9.56 -1.98 -21.80
N PHE A 112 10.23 -3.07 -21.38
CA PHE A 112 10.69 -4.11 -22.28
C PHE A 112 9.51 -4.80 -22.95
N SER A 113 8.52 -5.23 -22.19
CA SER A 113 7.31 -5.90 -22.70
C SER A 113 6.48 -4.98 -23.62
N ALA A 114 6.46 -3.68 -23.37
CA ALA A 114 5.82 -2.72 -24.27
C ALA A 114 6.48 -2.65 -25.67
N THR A 115 7.79 -2.90 -25.72
CA THR A 115 8.57 -2.84 -26.98
C THR A 115 8.69 -4.22 -27.64
N TYR A 116 8.99 -5.22 -26.84
CA TYR A 116 9.15 -6.62 -27.26
C TYR A 116 7.98 -7.46 -26.75
N TRP A 117 6.78 -7.08 -27.17
CA TRP A 117 5.50 -7.61 -26.70
C TRP A 117 5.20 -9.05 -27.12
N HIS A 118 5.98 -9.59 -28.06
CA HIS A 118 5.88 -10.95 -28.57
C HIS A 118 7.26 -11.53 -28.79
N VAL A 119 7.45 -12.83 -28.55
CA VAL A 119 8.75 -13.49 -28.72
C VAL A 119 9.33 -13.28 -30.13
N ASP A 120 8.52 -13.24 -31.14
CA ASP A 120 8.93 -12.96 -32.53
C ASP A 120 9.47 -11.53 -32.75
N CYS A 121 9.32 -10.62 -31.81
CA CYS A 121 10.00 -9.33 -31.87
C CYS A 121 11.51 -9.46 -31.62
N VAL A 122 11.94 -10.58 -31.04
CA VAL A 122 13.33 -10.90 -30.73
C VAL A 122 13.85 -11.99 -31.67
N ARG A 123 13.25 -13.19 -31.69
CA ARG A 123 13.77 -14.37 -32.38
C ARG A 123 13.80 -14.26 -33.89
N LYS A 124 12.99 -13.39 -34.51
CA LYS A 124 13.02 -13.15 -35.97
C LYS A 124 14.15 -12.23 -36.43
N LEU A 125 14.89 -11.63 -35.48
CA LEU A 125 16.08 -10.85 -35.79
C LEU A 125 17.31 -11.75 -35.77
N SER A 126 18.42 -11.33 -36.41
CA SER A 126 19.72 -11.92 -36.14
C SER A 126 20.20 -11.45 -34.76
N LEU A 127 21.12 -12.23 -34.12
CA LEU A 127 21.67 -11.87 -32.81
C LEU A 127 22.25 -10.45 -32.80
N ASN A 128 23.05 -10.11 -33.82
CA ASN A 128 23.66 -8.78 -33.88
C ASN A 128 22.61 -7.68 -34.06
N ALA A 129 21.60 -7.90 -34.92
CA ALA A 129 20.52 -6.95 -35.11
C ALA A 129 19.71 -6.74 -33.81
N PHE A 130 19.47 -7.81 -33.05
CA PHE A 130 18.79 -7.68 -31.74
C PHE A 130 19.66 -6.94 -30.73
N ILE A 131 20.95 -7.22 -30.62
CA ILE A 131 21.88 -6.52 -29.73
C ILE A 131 21.87 -5.01 -30.02
N ASP A 132 21.98 -4.63 -31.30
CA ASP A 132 21.96 -3.21 -31.70
C ASP A 132 20.62 -2.54 -31.38
N HIS A 133 19.51 -3.24 -31.63
CA HIS A 133 18.17 -2.74 -31.34
C HIS A 133 17.97 -2.59 -29.82
N TYR A 134 18.40 -3.55 -29.03
CA TYR A 134 18.32 -3.53 -27.58
C TYR A 134 19.21 -2.42 -26.98
N GLN A 135 20.42 -2.21 -27.54
CA GLN A 135 21.29 -1.11 -27.12
C GLN A 135 20.64 0.27 -27.36
N LYS A 136 20.06 0.47 -28.56
CA LYS A 136 19.33 1.70 -28.89
C LYS A 136 18.12 1.89 -27.97
N TRP A 137 17.40 0.81 -27.65
CA TRP A 137 16.28 0.83 -26.71
C TRP A 137 16.74 1.22 -25.31
N CYS A 138 17.80 0.61 -24.78
CA CYS A 138 18.38 0.96 -23.49
C CYS A 138 18.78 2.45 -23.45
N LYS A 139 19.48 2.95 -24.47
CA LYS A 139 19.86 4.37 -24.55
C LYS A 139 18.65 5.31 -24.52
N ARG A 140 17.63 5.04 -25.31
CA ARG A 140 16.40 5.85 -25.39
C ARG A 140 15.62 5.86 -24.08
N ARG A 141 15.57 4.71 -23.38
CA ARG A 141 14.86 4.54 -22.11
C ARG A 141 15.71 4.85 -20.89
N LYS A 142 16.97 5.27 -21.07
CA LYS A 142 17.96 5.54 -20.00
C LYS A 142 18.16 4.34 -19.07
N TYR A 143 18.27 3.14 -19.64
CA TYR A 143 18.64 1.92 -18.95
C TYR A 143 20.11 1.56 -19.23
N ASN A 144 20.76 0.92 -18.27
CA ASN A 144 22.09 0.36 -18.47
C ASN A 144 22.03 -0.79 -19.50
N PHE A 145 22.87 -0.70 -20.52
CA PHE A 145 23.02 -1.73 -21.52
C PHE A 145 23.98 -2.83 -21.02
N SER A 146 23.62 -4.08 -21.26
CA SER A 146 24.48 -5.25 -21.06
C SER A 146 24.37 -6.14 -22.28
N ARG A 147 25.52 -6.39 -22.95
CA ARG A 147 25.59 -7.29 -24.10
C ARG A 147 25.29 -8.74 -23.69
N SER A 148 25.80 -9.19 -22.54
CA SER A 148 25.54 -10.53 -22.02
C SER A 148 24.03 -10.75 -21.79
N LYS A 149 23.33 -9.76 -21.22
CA LYS A 149 21.88 -9.83 -21.03
C LYS A 149 21.11 -9.85 -22.36
N ALA A 150 21.58 -9.11 -23.37
CA ALA A 150 20.98 -9.18 -24.71
C ALA A 150 21.14 -10.57 -25.33
N VAL A 151 22.31 -11.19 -25.21
CA VAL A 151 22.56 -12.55 -25.69
C VAL A 151 21.67 -13.55 -24.95
N GLU A 152 21.60 -13.47 -23.60
CA GLU A 152 20.73 -14.32 -22.78
C GLU A 152 19.25 -14.26 -23.24
N ILE A 153 18.71 -13.05 -23.41
CA ILE A 153 17.33 -12.84 -23.87
C ILE A 153 17.13 -13.44 -25.28
N TYR A 154 18.09 -13.24 -26.17
CA TYR A 154 18.00 -13.74 -27.54
C TYR A 154 18.01 -15.27 -27.58
N GLU A 155 18.97 -15.92 -26.90
CA GLU A 155 19.05 -17.37 -26.86
C GLU A 155 17.81 -17.99 -26.20
N ALA A 156 17.35 -17.45 -25.06
CA ALA A 156 16.11 -17.90 -24.44
C ALA A 156 14.90 -17.79 -25.38
N SER A 157 14.83 -16.73 -26.20
CA SER A 157 13.70 -16.51 -27.11
C SER A 157 13.55 -17.59 -28.21
N LYS A 158 14.61 -18.33 -28.53
CA LYS A 158 14.56 -19.37 -29.56
C LYS A 158 13.73 -20.59 -29.15
N GLU A 159 13.71 -20.90 -27.88
CA GLU A 159 13.05 -22.08 -27.31
C GLU A 159 11.61 -21.79 -26.89
N LEU A 160 11.21 -20.52 -26.82
CA LEU A 160 9.89 -20.13 -26.35
C LEU A 160 8.82 -20.33 -27.42
N VAL A 161 7.67 -20.85 -26.96
CA VAL A 161 6.47 -21.02 -27.79
C VAL A 161 5.44 -19.97 -27.40
N SER A 162 4.93 -19.22 -28.37
CA SER A 162 3.79 -18.31 -28.20
C SER A 162 2.50 -19.01 -28.60
N ILE A 163 1.44 -18.79 -27.82
CA ILE A 163 0.09 -19.30 -28.09
C ILE A 163 -0.69 -18.30 -28.96
N LEU A 164 -0.61 -17.00 -28.63
CA LEU A 164 -1.25 -15.96 -29.40
C LEU A 164 -0.39 -15.55 -30.61
N PRO A 165 -1.00 -15.17 -31.73
CA PRO A 165 -0.29 -14.72 -32.92
C PRO A 165 0.32 -13.33 -32.73
N LYS A 166 1.37 -13.04 -33.51
CA LYS A 166 1.94 -11.70 -33.60
C LYS A 166 1.13 -10.83 -34.57
N ASP A 167 0.02 -10.30 -34.11
CA ASP A 167 -0.89 -9.44 -34.87
C ASP A 167 -1.23 -8.14 -34.14
N ASP A 168 -1.98 -7.26 -34.79
CA ASP A 168 -2.31 -5.95 -34.23
C ASP A 168 -3.28 -6.05 -33.05
N LEU A 169 -4.15 -7.06 -32.99
CA LEU A 169 -5.06 -7.27 -31.86
C LEU A 169 -4.28 -7.66 -30.61
N THR A 170 -3.41 -8.63 -30.71
CA THR A 170 -2.54 -9.05 -29.61
C THR A 170 -1.66 -7.91 -29.10
N LYS A 171 -1.11 -7.12 -30.05
CA LYS A 171 -0.33 -5.92 -29.71
C LYS A 171 -1.16 -4.89 -28.94
N LEU A 172 -2.41 -4.65 -29.36
CA LEU A 172 -3.31 -3.72 -28.72
C LEU A 172 -3.62 -4.15 -27.26
N ILE A 173 -3.91 -5.44 -27.04
CA ILE A 173 -4.20 -5.98 -25.71
C ILE A 173 -3.03 -5.74 -24.76
N ILE A 174 -1.81 -6.05 -25.19
CA ILE A 174 -0.60 -5.84 -24.38
C ILE A 174 -0.36 -4.35 -24.12
N LYS A 175 -0.52 -3.52 -25.15
CA LYS A 175 -0.37 -2.06 -24.98
C LYS A 175 -1.33 -1.52 -23.93
N GLN A 176 -2.59 -1.92 -23.95
CA GLN A 176 -3.59 -1.52 -22.96
C GLN A 176 -3.22 -2.02 -21.55
N ALA A 177 -2.80 -3.28 -21.42
CA ALA A 177 -2.39 -3.83 -20.12
C ALA A 177 -1.17 -3.09 -19.53
N VAL A 178 -0.18 -2.73 -20.36
CA VAL A 178 0.98 -1.93 -19.98
C VAL A 178 0.57 -0.52 -19.56
N GLU A 179 -0.31 0.14 -20.29
CA GLU A 179 -0.80 1.49 -19.97
C GLU A 179 -1.52 1.52 -18.63
N GLN A 180 -2.40 0.55 -18.38
CA GLN A 180 -3.12 0.43 -17.09
C GLN A 180 -2.16 0.19 -15.92
N LEU A 181 -1.18 -0.71 -16.07
CA LEU A 181 -0.18 -0.96 -15.04
C LEU A 181 0.68 0.28 -14.75
N ASN A 182 1.11 1.00 -15.80
CA ASN A 182 1.89 2.22 -15.64
C ASN A 182 1.08 3.31 -14.93
N THR A 183 -0.18 3.52 -15.31
CA THR A 183 -1.08 4.49 -14.66
C THR A 183 -1.26 4.16 -13.17
N ALA A 184 -1.55 2.90 -12.85
CA ALA A 184 -1.68 2.48 -11.47
C ALA A 184 -0.36 2.67 -10.68
N SER A 185 0.78 2.38 -11.31
CA SER A 185 2.10 2.56 -10.71
C SER A 185 2.41 4.03 -10.40
N GLN A 186 2.16 4.93 -11.34
CA GLN A 186 2.32 6.38 -11.15
C GLN A 186 1.42 6.91 -10.03
N THR A 187 0.15 6.49 -10.00
CA THR A 187 -0.78 6.89 -8.93
C THR A 187 -0.27 6.45 -7.55
N VAL A 188 0.26 5.24 -7.43
CA VAL A 188 0.85 4.75 -6.17
C VAL A 188 2.04 5.61 -5.73
N GLU A 189 2.95 5.97 -6.64
CA GLU A 189 4.12 6.79 -6.29
C GLU A 189 3.72 8.24 -5.94
N GLN A 190 2.75 8.82 -6.64
CA GLN A 190 2.20 10.13 -6.31
C GLN A 190 1.58 10.13 -4.90
N LEU A 191 0.75 9.13 -4.58
CA LEU A 191 0.16 9.00 -3.24
C LEU A 191 1.23 8.82 -2.16
N ARG A 192 2.28 8.04 -2.43
CA ARG A 192 3.41 7.87 -1.50
C ARG A 192 4.09 9.20 -1.19
N THR A 193 4.35 10.01 -2.21
CA THR A 193 4.94 11.34 -2.05
C THR A 193 4.03 12.26 -1.25
N MET A 194 2.76 12.37 -1.63
CA MET A 194 1.76 13.19 -0.92
C MET A 194 1.58 12.78 0.54
N MET A 195 1.54 11.48 0.81
CA MET A 195 1.46 10.94 2.19
C MET A 195 2.68 11.33 3.01
N ASN A 196 3.88 11.24 2.44
CA ASN A 196 5.11 11.62 3.13
C ASN A 196 5.15 13.14 3.40
N GLU A 197 4.72 13.97 2.46
CA GLU A 197 4.60 15.42 2.64
C GLU A 197 3.56 15.79 3.72
N ALA A 198 2.42 15.13 3.73
CA ALA A 198 1.41 15.35 4.77
C ALA A 198 1.91 14.90 6.15
N ALA A 199 2.53 13.73 6.23
CA ALA A 199 3.08 13.19 7.47
C ALA A 199 4.20 14.08 8.03
N SER A 200 5.04 14.67 7.18
CA SER A 200 6.15 15.55 7.61
C SER A 200 5.72 16.80 8.36
N LYS A 201 4.44 17.20 8.26
CA LYS A 201 3.86 18.32 8.99
C LYS A 201 3.43 17.97 10.41
N LEU A 202 3.45 16.68 10.77
CA LEU A 202 3.03 16.20 12.09
C LEU A 202 4.24 16.11 13.04
N PRO A 203 4.09 16.47 14.32
CA PRO A 203 5.20 16.52 15.27
C PRO A 203 5.84 15.16 15.54
N GLU A 204 5.10 14.07 15.39
CA GLU A 204 5.59 12.71 15.58
C GLU A 204 6.44 12.16 14.41
N TYR A 205 6.46 12.85 13.27
CA TYR A 205 7.16 12.38 12.07
C TYR A 205 8.66 12.09 12.29
N PRO A 206 9.47 12.97 12.92
CA PRO A 206 10.89 12.68 13.14
C PRO A 206 11.13 11.42 13.98
N VAL A 207 10.28 11.20 14.99
CA VAL A 207 10.37 10.02 15.88
C VAL A 207 10.06 8.75 15.10
N VAL A 208 8.98 8.77 14.32
CA VAL A 208 8.57 7.60 13.51
C VAL A 208 9.63 7.27 12.45
N MET A 209 10.21 8.28 11.81
CA MET A 209 11.23 8.09 10.78
C MET A 209 12.60 7.63 11.34
N ALA A 210 12.85 7.84 12.64
CA ALA A 210 14.04 7.33 13.33
C ALA A 210 13.93 5.84 13.69
N MET A 211 12.74 5.24 13.61
CA MET A 211 12.56 3.82 13.92
C MET A 211 13.23 2.93 12.88
N LYS A 212 14.03 1.94 13.33
CA LYS A 212 14.63 0.93 12.45
C LYS A 212 13.54 0.22 11.63
N GLY A 213 13.78 -0.03 10.35
CA GLY A 213 12.82 -0.68 9.44
C GLY A 213 11.68 0.21 8.93
N VAL A 214 11.59 1.46 9.37
CA VAL A 214 10.59 2.42 8.94
C VAL A 214 11.22 3.42 7.98
N GLY A 215 10.69 3.48 6.77
CA GLY A 215 11.12 4.41 5.73
C GLY A 215 9.98 5.32 5.27
N LYS A 216 10.26 6.16 4.26
CA LYS A 216 9.31 7.13 3.67
C LYS A 216 7.98 6.55 3.17
N SER A 217 7.89 5.24 3.02
CA SER A 217 6.64 4.55 2.66
C SER A 217 5.89 4.06 3.90
N LEU A 218 6.57 3.33 4.79
CA LEU A 218 5.91 2.70 5.95
C LEU A 218 5.64 3.71 7.08
N GLY A 219 6.49 4.73 7.26
CA GLY A 219 6.31 5.76 8.28
C GLY A 219 4.97 6.49 8.16
N PRO A 220 4.66 7.12 7.00
CA PRO A 220 3.37 7.75 6.77
C PRO A 220 2.16 6.80 6.92
N GLN A 221 2.30 5.52 6.53
CA GLN A 221 1.24 4.52 6.71
C GLN A 221 0.99 4.21 8.19
N LEU A 222 2.05 4.07 9.01
CA LEU A 222 1.93 3.90 10.46
C LEU A 222 1.23 5.10 11.09
N MET A 223 1.67 6.32 10.76
CA MET A 223 1.08 7.56 11.27
C MET A 223 -0.39 7.70 10.86
N ALA A 224 -0.74 7.34 9.62
CA ALA A 224 -2.11 7.34 9.12
C ALA A 224 -3.05 6.42 9.92
N GLU A 225 -2.57 5.25 10.30
CA GLU A 225 -3.40 4.26 11.00
C GLU A 225 -3.41 4.47 12.51
N ILE A 226 -2.30 4.88 13.11
CA ILE A 226 -2.22 5.20 14.53
C ILE A 226 -3.01 6.49 14.83
N GLY A 227 -2.89 7.50 13.95
CA GLY A 227 -3.48 8.82 14.17
C GLY A 227 -2.79 9.54 15.33
N ASP A 228 -3.57 10.19 16.20
CA ASP A 228 -3.03 10.86 17.38
C ASP A 228 -2.60 9.85 18.45
N VAL A 229 -1.31 9.79 18.68
CA VAL A 229 -0.72 8.87 19.68
C VAL A 229 -1.14 9.20 21.10
N SER A 230 -1.48 10.47 21.40
CA SER A 230 -1.87 10.91 22.74
C SER A 230 -3.20 10.28 23.23
N ARG A 231 -3.98 9.70 22.33
CA ARG A 231 -5.21 8.96 22.68
C ARG A 231 -4.96 7.61 23.36
N PHE A 232 -3.73 7.13 23.33
CA PHE A 232 -3.35 5.86 23.96
C PHE A 232 -2.70 6.11 25.31
N THR A 233 -3.28 5.56 26.36
CA THR A 233 -2.83 5.76 27.74
C THR A 233 -1.54 5.00 28.06
N HIS A 234 -1.26 3.92 27.33
CA HIS A 234 -0.06 3.09 27.49
C HIS A 234 0.24 2.27 26.22
N LYS A 235 1.46 1.75 26.10
CA LYS A 235 1.93 0.98 24.92
C LYS A 235 1.05 -0.21 24.55
N GLY A 236 0.50 -0.92 25.53
CA GLY A 236 -0.39 -2.06 25.31
C GLY A 236 -1.70 -1.68 24.62
N ALA A 237 -2.16 -0.43 24.78
CA ALA A 237 -3.35 0.05 24.07
C ALA A 237 -3.12 0.16 22.54
N ILE A 238 -1.90 0.48 22.09
CA ILE A 238 -1.53 0.47 20.67
C ILE A 238 -1.47 -0.96 20.14
N THR A 239 -0.92 -1.89 20.92
CA THR A 239 -0.84 -3.32 20.60
C THR A 239 -2.24 -3.92 20.40
N ALA A 240 -3.15 -3.64 21.33
CA ALA A 240 -4.55 -4.04 21.24
C ALA A 240 -5.28 -3.37 20.07
N PHE A 241 -4.99 -2.07 19.83
CA PHE A 241 -5.56 -1.35 18.67
C PHE A 241 -5.09 -1.93 17.33
N ALA A 242 -3.86 -2.45 17.25
CA ALA A 242 -3.38 -3.19 16.08
C ALA A 242 -3.95 -4.62 16.02
N GLY A 243 -4.43 -5.17 17.14
CA GLY A 243 -4.89 -6.54 17.26
C GLY A 243 -3.76 -7.57 17.13
N VAL A 244 -2.57 -7.22 17.59
CA VAL A 244 -1.39 -8.10 17.69
C VAL A 244 -1.14 -8.58 19.12
N ASP A 245 -1.98 -8.15 20.07
CA ASP A 245 -2.02 -8.65 21.43
C ASP A 245 -2.37 -10.15 21.45
N PRO A 246 -1.76 -10.96 22.31
CA PRO A 246 -2.16 -12.34 22.51
C PRO A 246 -3.59 -12.37 23.09
N GLY A 247 -4.44 -13.26 22.57
CA GLY A 247 -5.75 -13.50 23.18
C GLY A 247 -5.53 -14.14 24.56
N VAL A 248 -6.24 -13.67 25.59
CA VAL A 248 -6.26 -14.35 26.89
C VAL A 248 -7.20 -15.52 26.78
N ASN A 249 -6.69 -16.72 26.96
CA ASN A 249 -7.47 -17.96 26.98
C ASN A 249 -7.12 -18.70 28.28
N GLU A 250 -7.68 -18.19 29.38
CA GLU A 250 -7.58 -18.80 30.69
C GLU A 250 -8.93 -19.46 31.02
N SER A 251 -8.92 -20.74 31.22
CA SER A 251 -10.09 -21.51 31.71
C SER A 251 -9.65 -22.39 32.86
N GLY A 252 -9.91 -21.94 34.08
CA GLY A 252 -9.53 -22.66 35.31
C GLY A 252 -8.01 -22.78 35.46
N SER A 253 -7.50 -24.01 35.62
CA SER A 253 -6.07 -24.31 35.77
C SER A 253 -5.31 -24.50 34.45
N TYR A 254 -5.94 -24.26 33.29
CA TYR A 254 -5.33 -24.45 31.97
C TYR A 254 -4.83 -23.12 31.36
N GLU A 255 -3.51 -22.98 31.32
CA GLU A 255 -2.83 -21.87 30.62
C GLU A 255 -2.37 -22.34 29.23
N GLN A 256 -2.90 -21.74 28.16
CA GLN A 256 -2.47 -22.07 26.81
C GLN A 256 -1.11 -21.46 26.51
N LYS A 257 -0.08 -22.29 26.31
CA LYS A 257 1.32 -21.87 26.08
C LYS A 257 1.56 -21.06 24.78
N SER A 258 0.66 -21.13 23.80
CA SER A 258 0.75 -20.38 22.54
C SER A 258 -0.64 -19.87 22.14
N VAL A 259 -0.83 -18.58 22.19
CA VAL A 259 -2.10 -17.94 21.85
C VAL A 259 -1.93 -17.11 20.58
N PRO A 260 -2.75 -17.29 19.54
CA PRO A 260 -2.69 -16.47 18.34
C PRO A 260 -3.07 -15.03 18.65
N ALA A 261 -2.57 -14.08 17.83
CA ALA A 261 -2.92 -12.67 17.93
C ALA A 261 -4.45 -12.49 17.83
N SER A 262 -5.01 -11.59 18.63
CA SER A 262 -6.46 -11.38 18.79
C SER A 262 -7.18 -11.00 17.48
N LYS A 263 -6.50 -10.33 16.58
CA LYS A 263 -7.00 -9.79 15.29
C LYS A 263 -8.23 -8.87 15.43
N ARG A 264 -8.57 -8.44 16.65
CA ARG A 264 -9.75 -7.59 16.94
C ARG A 264 -9.54 -6.11 16.59
N GLY A 265 -8.28 -5.71 16.35
CA GLY A 265 -7.90 -4.33 16.05
C GLY A 265 -7.87 -3.99 14.55
N SER A 266 -7.17 -2.89 14.22
CA SER A 266 -6.99 -2.41 12.84
C SER A 266 -6.18 -3.40 12.00
N SER A 267 -6.81 -4.00 11.00
CA SER A 267 -6.15 -4.92 10.07
C SER A 267 -5.11 -4.20 9.21
N THR A 268 -5.33 -2.93 8.89
CA THR A 268 -4.40 -2.12 8.08
C THR A 268 -3.16 -1.78 8.89
N LEU A 269 -3.30 -1.35 10.16
CA LEU A 269 -2.16 -1.13 11.04
C LEU A 269 -1.35 -2.42 11.23
N ARG A 270 -2.03 -3.52 11.52
CA ARG A 270 -1.38 -4.83 11.67
C ARG A 270 -0.59 -5.24 10.43
N LYS A 271 -1.15 -5.06 9.22
CA LYS A 271 -0.45 -5.28 7.95
C LYS A 271 0.83 -4.45 7.87
N THR A 272 0.75 -3.14 8.17
CA THR A 272 1.91 -2.24 8.12
C THR A 272 2.99 -2.64 9.15
N LEU A 273 2.59 -3.05 10.35
CA LEU A 273 3.52 -3.56 11.37
C LEU A 273 4.22 -4.84 10.92
N PHE A 274 3.53 -5.77 10.28
CA PHE A 274 4.16 -6.95 9.68
C PHE A 274 5.14 -6.60 8.56
N GLN A 275 4.85 -5.57 7.77
CA GLN A 275 5.80 -5.11 6.74
C GLN A 275 7.06 -4.51 7.37
N VAL A 276 6.94 -3.74 8.47
CA VAL A 276 8.09 -3.25 9.23
C VAL A 276 8.92 -4.42 9.78
N MET A 277 8.26 -5.40 10.39
CA MET A 277 8.92 -6.61 10.91
C MET A 277 9.66 -7.37 9.80
N ASP A 278 9.06 -7.53 8.61
CA ASP A 278 9.69 -8.18 7.46
C ASP A 278 10.96 -7.44 7.00
N VAL A 279 10.95 -6.10 7.02
CA VAL A 279 12.15 -5.29 6.75
C VAL A 279 13.21 -5.53 7.81
N LEU A 280 12.85 -5.53 9.09
CA LEU A 280 13.80 -5.77 10.20
C LEU A 280 14.44 -7.15 10.11
N ILE A 281 13.66 -8.19 9.80
CA ILE A 281 14.19 -9.56 9.62
C ILE A 281 15.17 -9.63 8.46
N LYS A 282 14.88 -8.95 7.35
CA LYS A 282 15.74 -8.94 6.15
C LYS A 282 17.02 -8.13 6.33
N THR A 283 16.94 -6.99 7.01
CA THR A 283 18.07 -6.09 7.18
C THR A 283 18.95 -6.45 8.38
N LYS A 284 18.39 -7.20 9.35
CA LYS A 284 19.06 -7.60 10.60
C LYS A 284 19.89 -6.44 11.19
N PRO A 285 19.27 -5.28 11.48
CA PRO A 285 20.01 -4.14 12.02
C PRO A 285 20.67 -4.57 13.33
N GLN A 286 21.97 -4.26 13.49
CA GLN A 286 22.65 -4.47 14.73
C GLN A 286 22.01 -3.58 15.80
N ASP A 287 21.78 -4.14 16.98
CA ASP A 287 21.39 -3.36 18.14
C ASP A 287 22.60 -2.53 18.59
N ASP A 288 22.36 -1.23 18.82
CA ASP A 288 23.35 -0.32 19.40
C ASP A 288 23.45 -0.55 20.91
#